data_ce305552f4a6ea5479dad466e407f287
#
_entry.id   ce305552f4a6ea5479dad466e407f287
#
_cell.length_a   1.000
_cell.length_b   1.000
_cell.length_c   1.000
_cell.angle_alpha   90.00
_cell.angle_beta   90.00
_cell.angle_gamma   90.00
#
_symmetry.space_group_name_H-M   'P 1'
#
loop_
_entity.id
_entity.type
_entity.pdbx_description
1 polymer ?
#
loop_
_entity_poly.entity_id
_entity_poly.type
_entity_poly.pdbx_seq_one_letter_code
_entity_poly.pdbx_strand_id
1 'polypeptide(L)'
;DTYMNEYDKIFTWSEELCDLHERICWVPGNGSWIRKPQIYSKNKLISILASNKSHLPGHQQRLHMLDQLKEYAPLFGRGFNEIEYKEEALADYMFSVAIENNNEYFSEKLLDCFLTGTVPIYHGTSSVGKWFNTDGMIILEDGFDIESLTEELYNDKMDAIKDNFERALKMEVLEDFIWENYFNGEQN
;
A
#
# COMPACT_ATOMS: atom_id res chain seq x y z
N ASP A 1 -24.29 -18.37 -2.53
CA ASP A 1 -24.33 -19.75 -3.10
C ASP A 1 -24.64 -19.81 -4.60
N THR A 2 -25.26 -18.78 -5.20
CA THR A 2 -25.78 -18.88 -6.58
C THR A 2 -24.65 -18.90 -7.64
N TYR A 3 -23.52 -18.28 -7.38
CA TYR A 3 -22.44 -18.17 -8.36
C TYR A 3 -21.24 -19.12 -8.11
N MET A 4 -21.18 -19.79 -6.97
CA MET A 4 -20.06 -20.65 -6.59
C MET A 4 -19.84 -21.83 -7.56
N ASN A 5 -20.90 -22.29 -8.22
CA ASN A 5 -20.83 -23.40 -9.18
C ASN A 5 -20.50 -22.97 -10.62
N GLU A 6 -20.42 -21.66 -10.87
CA GLU A 6 -20.17 -21.12 -12.20
C GLU A 6 -18.65 -20.92 -12.46
N TYR A 7 -17.82 -20.97 -11.39
CA TYR A 7 -16.39 -20.72 -11.47
C TYR A 7 -15.60 -21.86 -10.83
N ASP A 8 -14.49 -22.24 -11.44
CA ASP A 8 -13.57 -23.25 -10.89
C ASP A 8 -12.79 -22.69 -9.70
N LYS A 9 -12.38 -21.42 -9.76
CA LYS A 9 -11.70 -20.69 -8.69
C LYS A 9 -12.22 -19.26 -8.60
N ILE A 10 -12.29 -18.73 -7.38
CA ILE A 10 -12.68 -17.35 -7.06
C ILE A 10 -11.55 -16.75 -6.23
N PHE A 11 -10.97 -15.66 -6.69
CA PHE A 11 -9.86 -15.02 -6.01
C PHE A 11 -10.32 -13.83 -5.17
N THR A 12 -9.83 -13.76 -3.94
CA THR A 12 -10.16 -12.70 -2.99
C THR A 12 -8.97 -12.39 -2.08
N TRP A 13 -8.91 -11.15 -1.60
CA TRP A 13 -7.99 -10.75 -0.53
C TRP A 13 -8.55 -10.96 0.89
N SER A 14 -9.84 -11.28 1.02
CA SER A 14 -10.49 -11.52 2.32
C SER A 14 -10.20 -12.93 2.79
N GLU A 15 -9.42 -13.07 3.88
CA GLU A 15 -9.14 -14.36 4.53
C GLU A 15 -10.44 -15.04 5.01
N GLU A 16 -11.41 -14.25 5.51
CA GLU A 16 -12.69 -14.78 5.99
C GLU A 16 -13.52 -15.45 4.88
N LEU A 17 -13.45 -14.91 3.66
CA LEU A 17 -14.14 -15.51 2.52
C LEU A 17 -13.50 -16.83 2.09
N CYS A 18 -12.19 -16.97 2.23
CA CYS A 18 -11.49 -18.21 1.88
C CYS A 18 -11.93 -19.40 2.73
N ASP A 19 -12.35 -19.17 3.97
CA ASP A 19 -12.83 -20.23 4.87
C ASP A 19 -14.24 -20.75 4.48
N LEU A 20 -14.95 -20.05 3.59
CA LEU A 20 -16.32 -20.43 3.22
C LEU A 20 -16.39 -21.56 2.19
N HIS A 21 -15.40 -21.70 1.33
CA HIS A 21 -15.40 -22.73 0.29
C HIS A 21 -14.02 -22.95 -0.32
N GLU A 22 -13.67 -24.21 -0.64
CA GLU A 22 -12.38 -24.64 -1.23
C GLU A 22 -12.01 -23.97 -2.56
N ARG A 23 -12.99 -23.46 -3.31
CA ARG A 23 -12.77 -22.73 -4.58
C ARG A 23 -12.41 -21.26 -4.36
N ILE A 24 -12.58 -20.76 -3.15
CA ILE A 24 -12.19 -19.38 -2.83
C ILE A 24 -10.72 -19.39 -2.42
N CYS A 25 -9.92 -18.73 -3.22
CA CYS A 25 -8.48 -18.69 -3.10
C CYS A 25 -8.04 -17.30 -2.66
N TRP A 26 -7.17 -17.24 -1.64
CA TRP A 26 -6.61 -15.98 -1.21
C TRP A 26 -5.56 -15.47 -2.20
N VAL A 27 -5.56 -14.15 -2.42
CA VAL A 27 -4.54 -13.45 -3.23
C VAL A 27 -4.11 -12.16 -2.54
N PRO A 28 -2.84 -11.75 -2.69
CA PRO A 28 -2.36 -10.47 -2.19
C PRO A 28 -2.97 -9.30 -2.95
N GLY A 29 -2.73 -8.08 -2.48
CA GLY A 29 -3.00 -6.87 -3.24
C GLY A 29 -2.17 -6.80 -4.53
N ASN A 30 -2.52 -5.85 -5.38
CA ASN A 30 -1.81 -5.63 -6.65
C ASN A 30 -0.34 -5.25 -6.42
N GLY A 31 0.50 -5.52 -7.44
CA GLY A 31 1.89 -5.09 -7.49
C GLY A 31 2.08 -3.58 -7.48
N SER A 32 3.32 -3.12 -7.62
CA SER A 32 3.70 -1.71 -7.55
C SER A 32 3.61 -1.00 -8.91
N TRP A 33 3.45 0.32 -8.85
CA TRP A 33 3.57 1.22 -10.02
C TRP A 33 4.94 1.91 -10.10
N ILE A 34 5.88 1.58 -9.22
CA ILE A 34 7.23 2.13 -9.24
C ILE A 34 8.03 1.50 -10.38
N ARG A 35 8.57 2.34 -11.26
CA ARG A 35 9.30 1.93 -12.47
C ARG A 35 10.76 1.62 -12.21
N LYS A 36 11.35 2.25 -11.19
CA LYS A 36 12.74 2.09 -10.80
C LYS A 36 12.83 1.89 -9.30
N PRO A 37 12.58 0.65 -8.81
CA PRO A 37 12.70 0.34 -7.40
C PRO A 37 14.12 0.60 -6.89
N GLN A 38 14.25 1.49 -5.93
CA GLN A 38 15.48 1.77 -5.19
C GLN A 38 15.20 2.61 -3.95
N ILE A 39 16.02 2.51 -2.94
CA ILE A 39 15.98 3.44 -1.80
C ILE A 39 16.61 4.75 -2.27
N TYR A 40 15.76 5.75 -2.54
CA TYR A 40 16.18 7.06 -3.01
C TYR A 40 16.77 7.91 -1.88
N SER A 41 17.66 8.82 -2.21
CA SER A 41 18.13 9.86 -1.28
C SER A 41 16.99 10.84 -0.99
N LYS A 42 16.68 11.05 0.30
CA LYS A 42 15.54 11.87 0.74
C LYS A 42 16.01 13.28 1.11
N ASN A 43 15.24 14.31 0.72
CA ASN A 43 15.51 15.71 1.02
C ASN A 43 14.28 16.53 1.38
N LYS A 44 13.10 15.87 1.40
CA LYS A 44 11.81 16.45 1.78
C LYS A 44 11.14 15.58 2.83
N LEU A 45 10.38 16.20 3.72
CA LEU A 45 9.85 15.50 4.88
C LEU A 45 8.67 14.59 4.52
N ILE A 46 7.58 15.14 3.98
CA ILE A 46 6.33 14.40 3.79
C ILE A 46 5.65 14.75 2.47
N SER A 47 5.01 13.75 1.87
CA SER A 47 4.09 13.91 0.73
C SER A 47 2.78 13.20 0.97
N ILE A 48 1.78 13.52 0.15
CA ILE A 48 0.51 12.80 0.08
C ILE A 48 0.29 12.40 -1.38
N LEU A 49 0.07 11.10 -1.61
CA LEU A 49 -0.24 10.58 -2.94
C LEU A 49 -1.65 9.99 -2.94
N ALA A 50 -2.59 10.66 -3.58
CA ALA A 50 -3.99 10.26 -3.62
C ALA A 50 -4.68 10.65 -4.92
N SER A 51 -5.90 10.14 -5.12
CA SER A 51 -6.80 10.59 -6.18
C SER A 51 -8.07 11.19 -5.58
N ASN A 52 -8.72 12.07 -6.32
CA ASN A 52 -9.98 12.72 -5.92
C ASN A 52 -11.23 11.84 -6.13
N LYS A 53 -11.08 10.53 -6.35
CA LYS A 53 -12.23 9.60 -6.45
C LYS A 53 -13.04 9.64 -5.15
N SER A 54 -14.38 9.74 -5.28
CA SER A 54 -15.30 9.92 -4.15
C SER A 54 -16.54 9.01 -4.21
N HIS A 55 -16.56 8.02 -5.12
CA HIS A 55 -17.75 7.22 -5.41
C HIS A 55 -18.08 6.15 -4.39
N LEU A 56 -17.12 5.74 -3.55
CA LEU A 56 -17.28 4.68 -2.55
C LEU A 56 -17.13 5.26 -1.13
N PRO A 57 -17.74 4.62 -0.11
CA PRO A 57 -17.59 5.07 1.29
C PRO A 57 -16.14 5.20 1.74
N GLY A 58 -15.29 4.24 1.43
CA GLY A 58 -13.86 4.29 1.75
C GLY A 58 -13.11 5.45 1.05
N HIS A 59 -13.56 5.87 -0.14
CA HIS A 59 -13.02 7.06 -0.80
C HIS A 59 -13.36 8.33 -0.01
N GLN A 60 -14.57 8.43 0.56
CA GLN A 60 -15.01 9.59 1.33
C GLN A 60 -14.24 9.69 2.65
N GLN A 61 -14.07 8.56 3.35
CA GLN A 61 -13.27 8.49 4.56
C GLN A 61 -11.82 8.94 4.30
N ARG A 62 -11.19 8.40 3.24
CA ARG A 62 -9.85 8.81 2.81
C ARG A 62 -9.77 10.31 2.54
N LEU A 63 -10.71 10.87 1.77
CA LEU A 63 -10.72 12.31 1.47
C LEU A 63 -10.87 13.16 2.72
N HIS A 64 -11.67 12.74 3.68
CA HIS A 64 -11.79 13.41 4.97
C HIS A 64 -10.46 13.44 5.74
N MET A 65 -9.75 12.30 5.81
CA MET A 65 -8.43 12.22 6.44
C MET A 65 -7.41 13.10 5.70
N LEU A 66 -7.44 13.08 4.36
CA LEU A 66 -6.54 13.90 3.54
C LEU A 66 -6.81 15.40 3.72
N ASP A 67 -8.05 15.81 3.93
CA ASP A 67 -8.42 17.21 4.17
C ASP A 67 -7.76 17.78 5.42
N GLN A 68 -7.55 16.95 6.43
CA GLN A 68 -6.84 17.32 7.67
C GLN A 68 -5.32 17.43 7.47
N LEU A 69 -4.76 16.72 6.51
CA LEU A 69 -3.31 16.61 6.30
C LEU A 69 -2.78 17.51 5.17
N LYS A 70 -3.63 17.97 4.25
CA LYS A 70 -3.24 18.72 3.04
C LYS A 70 -2.53 20.05 3.30
N GLU A 71 -2.73 20.65 4.49
CA GLU A 71 -2.07 21.91 4.87
C GLU A 71 -0.61 21.68 5.30
N TYR A 72 -0.25 20.44 5.63
CA TYR A 72 1.08 20.07 6.12
C TYR A 72 1.98 19.46 5.04
N ALA A 73 1.41 18.98 3.92
CA ALA A 73 2.14 18.26 2.91
C ALA A 73 1.61 18.53 1.49
N PRO A 74 2.48 18.54 0.47
CA PRO A 74 2.04 18.61 -0.91
C PRO A 74 1.23 17.36 -1.28
N LEU A 75 0.07 17.60 -1.93
CA LEU A 75 -0.85 16.57 -2.37
C LEU A 75 -0.69 16.33 -3.86
N PHE A 76 -0.31 15.11 -4.23
CA PHE A 76 -0.07 14.66 -5.58
C PHE A 76 -1.13 13.66 -6.06
N GLY A 77 -1.28 13.56 -7.37
CA GLY A 77 -2.11 12.59 -8.04
C GLY A 77 -3.31 13.21 -8.76
N ARG A 78 -4.15 12.35 -9.31
CA ARG A 78 -5.25 12.74 -10.18
C ARG A 78 -6.25 13.67 -9.48
N GLY A 79 -6.43 14.87 -10.06
CA GLY A 79 -7.32 15.90 -9.56
C GLY A 79 -6.70 16.80 -8.48
N PHE A 80 -5.39 16.67 -8.27
CA PHE A 80 -4.54 17.49 -7.43
C PHE A 80 -3.32 17.96 -8.24
N ASN A 81 -2.09 17.94 -7.67
CA ASN A 81 -0.88 18.10 -8.47
C ASN A 81 -0.66 16.84 -9.28
N GLU A 82 -1.00 16.86 -10.56
CA GLU A 82 -0.88 15.70 -11.43
C GLU A 82 0.59 15.38 -11.68
N ILE A 83 0.90 14.09 -11.65
CA ILE A 83 2.22 13.51 -11.87
C ILE A 83 2.14 12.47 -12.97
N GLU A 84 3.21 12.27 -13.69
CA GLU A 84 3.32 11.22 -14.69
C GLU A 84 3.73 9.89 -14.04
N TYR A 85 4.67 9.96 -13.08
CA TYR A 85 5.20 8.80 -12.36
C TYR A 85 5.09 8.99 -10.85
N LYS A 86 4.78 7.91 -10.14
CA LYS A 86 4.63 7.96 -8.67
C LYS A 86 5.92 8.30 -7.94
N GLU A 87 7.07 8.03 -8.54
CA GLU A 87 8.37 8.45 -8.03
C GLU A 87 8.45 9.97 -7.78
N GLU A 88 7.76 10.79 -8.57
CA GLU A 88 7.73 12.25 -8.38
C GLU A 88 7.15 12.68 -7.03
N ALA A 89 6.22 11.88 -6.51
CA ALA A 89 5.60 12.11 -5.20
C ALA A 89 6.30 11.38 -4.04
N LEU A 90 7.20 10.43 -4.33
CA LEU A 90 7.76 9.54 -3.31
C LEU A 90 9.28 9.60 -3.22
N ALA A 91 9.99 9.72 -4.35
CA ALA A 91 11.45 9.56 -4.39
C ALA A 91 12.19 10.50 -3.44
N ASP A 92 11.81 11.78 -3.41
CA ASP A 92 12.46 12.80 -2.59
C ASP A 92 11.97 12.83 -1.12
N TYR A 93 10.85 12.13 -0.81
CA TYR A 93 10.14 12.29 0.46
C TYR A 93 10.46 11.16 1.45
N MET A 94 10.75 11.55 2.70
CA MET A 94 10.99 10.62 3.82
C MET A 94 9.75 9.84 4.20
N PHE A 95 8.59 10.53 4.25
CA PHE A 95 7.31 9.98 4.62
C PHE A 95 6.27 10.22 3.53
N SER A 96 5.29 9.32 3.41
CA SER A 96 4.13 9.55 2.55
C SER A 96 2.87 8.93 3.13
N VAL A 97 1.76 9.65 3.02
CA VAL A 97 0.46 9.17 3.50
C VAL A 97 -0.10 8.10 2.56
N ALA A 98 -0.31 6.90 3.08
CA ALA A 98 -0.83 5.73 2.38
C ALA A 98 -2.12 5.24 3.03
N ILE A 99 -3.27 5.76 2.56
CA ILE A 99 -4.60 5.40 3.06
C ILE A 99 -5.28 4.48 2.07
N GLU A 100 -5.64 3.27 2.53
CA GLU A 100 -6.41 2.31 1.75
C GLU A 100 -7.89 2.68 1.67
N ASN A 101 -8.60 2.09 0.72
CA ASN A 101 -10.03 2.35 0.53
C ASN A 101 -10.90 1.55 1.51
N ASN A 102 -10.34 0.53 2.17
CA ASN A 102 -10.93 -0.23 3.27
C ASN A 102 -9.83 -0.83 4.15
N ASN A 103 -10.23 -1.50 5.24
CA ASN A 103 -9.31 -2.05 6.23
C ASN A 103 -9.09 -3.57 6.07
N GLU A 104 -9.39 -4.15 4.91
CA GLU A 104 -9.29 -5.60 4.69
C GLU A 104 -8.04 -6.00 3.93
N TYR A 105 -7.41 -5.08 3.17
CA TYR A 105 -6.25 -5.35 2.33
C TYR A 105 -5.25 -4.19 2.36
N PHE A 106 -4.07 -4.46 1.84
CA PHE A 106 -3.12 -3.44 1.40
C PHE A 106 -3.01 -3.45 -0.13
N SER A 107 -2.59 -2.33 -0.70
CA SER A 107 -2.50 -2.17 -2.14
C SER A 107 -1.13 -1.63 -2.58
N GLU A 108 -1.05 -1.30 -3.87
CA GLU A 108 0.11 -0.64 -4.47
C GLU A 108 0.59 0.61 -3.71
N LYS A 109 -0.27 1.28 -2.94
CA LYS A 109 0.11 2.50 -2.20
C LYS A 109 1.20 2.22 -1.17
N LEU A 110 1.06 1.09 -0.46
CA LEU A 110 2.04 0.66 0.53
C LEU A 110 3.34 0.20 -0.15
N LEU A 111 3.22 -0.63 -1.20
CA LEU A 111 4.36 -1.15 -1.96
C LEU A 111 5.17 -0.03 -2.63
N ASP A 112 4.50 0.98 -3.19
CA ASP A 112 5.15 2.12 -3.83
C ASP A 112 6.00 2.92 -2.83
N CYS A 113 5.54 3.07 -1.59
CA CYS A 113 6.34 3.66 -0.52
C CYS A 113 7.59 2.83 -0.23
N PHE A 114 7.45 1.52 0.00
CA PHE A 114 8.59 0.66 0.32
C PHE A 114 9.60 0.60 -0.82
N LEU A 115 9.15 0.49 -2.07
CA LEU A 115 10.01 0.40 -3.25
C LEU A 115 10.72 1.72 -3.62
N THR A 116 10.40 2.80 -2.93
CA THR A 116 11.12 4.07 -3.02
C THR A 116 11.93 4.40 -1.77
N GLY A 117 11.87 3.54 -0.74
CA GLY A 117 12.50 3.81 0.57
C GLY A 117 11.78 4.91 1.34
N THR A 118 10.49 5.14 1.07
CA THR A 118 9.64 6.10 1.77
C THR A 118 8.90 5.39 2.90
N VAL A 119 8.88 5.98 4.09
CA VAL A 119 8.11 5.45 5.24
C VAL A 119 6.63 5.78 5.04
N PRO A 120 5.74 4.78 4.89
CA PRO A 120 4.31 5.03 4.81
C PRO A 120 3.73 5.44 6.16
N ILE A 121 2.91 6.49 6.16
CA ILE A 121 1.94 6.79 7.22
C ILE A 121 0.67 6.09 6.80
N TYR A 122 0.45 4.91 7.37
CA TYR A 122 -0.44 3.89 6.84
C TYR A 122 -1.77 3.80 7.58
N HIS A 123 -2.86 3.77 6.80
CA HIS A 123 -4.18 3.40 7.27
C HIS A 123 -4.78 2.34 6.34
N GLY A 124 -5.04 1.16 6.87
CA GLY A 124 -5.54 0.00 6.12
C GLY A 124 -5.65 -1.23 7.00
N THR A 125 -5.37 -2.40 6.46
CA THR A 125 -5.50 -3.66 7.19
C THR A 125 -4.57 -3.76 8.39
N SER A 126 -5.11 -4.21 9.53
CA SER A 126 -4.32 -4.49 10.73
C SER A 126 -3.40 -5.73 10.58
N SER A 127 -3.69 -6.58 9.59
CA SER A 127 -2.87 -7.77 9.31
C SER A 127 -1.59 -7.48 8.51
N VAL A 128 -1.31 -6.22 8.21
CA VAL A 128 -0.13 -5.81 7.41
C VAL A 128 1.20 -6.33 7.97
N GLY A 129 1.29 -6.51 9.29
CA GLY A 129 2.47 -7.08 9.96
C GLY A 129 2.78 -8.54 9.62
N LYS A 130 1.84 -9.28 9.01
CA LYS A 130 2.11 -10.63 8.46
C LYS A 130 3.06 -10.57 7.26
N TRP A 131 3.10 -9.44 6.55
CA TRP A 131 3.81 -9.27 5.29
C TRP A 131 5.04 -8.37 5.40
N PHE A 132 4.91 -7.31 6.20
CA PHE A 132 5.90 -6.26 6.30
C PHE A 132 6.32 -6.00 7.75
N ASN A 133 7.51 -5.47 7.90
CA ASN A 133 8.02 -5.00 9.19
C ASN A 133 7.33 -3.69 9.58
N THR A 134 6.51 -3.73 10.63
CA THR A 134 5.74 -2.57 11.09
C THR A 134 6.60 -1.44 11.65
N ASP A 135 7.86 -1.72 12.05
CA ASP A 135 8.79 -0.67 12.47
C ASP A 135 9.18 0.27 11.32
N GLY A 136 9.05 -0.20 10.06
CA GLY A 136 9.29 0.57 8.84
C GLY A 136 8.08 1.39 8.36
N MET A 137 7.04 1.52 9.17
CA MET A 137 5.86 2.34 8.88
C MET A 137 5.40 3.11 10.12
N ILE A 138 4.45 4.00 9.93
CA ILE A 138 3.73 4.69 11.00
C ILE A 138 2.26 4.37 10.81
N ILE A 139 1.60 3.81 11.82
CA ILE A 139 0.16 3.55 11.74
C ILE A 139 -0.59 4.87 11.96
N LEU A 140 -1.41 5.24 11.00
CA LEU A 140 -2.22 6.45 11.07
C LEU A 140 -3.46 6.16 11.93
N GLU A 141 -3.45 6.67 13.14
CA GLU A 141 -4.53 6.60 14.13
C GLU A 141 -5.12 7.98 14.38
N ASP A 142 -6.29 8.03 15.01
CA ASP A 142 -6.89 9.29 15.46
C ASP A 142 -5.94 10.02 16.41
N GLY A 143 -5.71 11.31 16.14
CA GLY A 143 -4.78 12.12 16.94
C GLY A 143 -3.30 11.97 16.54
N PHE A 144 -3.01 11.37 15.38
CA PHE A 144 -1.65 11.36 14.85
C PHE A 144 -1.08 12.78 14.74
N ASP A 145 0.07 12.99 15.36
CA ASP A 145 0.78 14.26 15.32
C ASP A 145 1.78 14.31 14.17
N ILE A 146 1.44 15.04 13.12
CA ILE A 146 2.29 15.22 11.93
C ILE A 146 3.56 16.00 12.26
N GLU A 147 3.58 16.84 13.30
CA GLU A 147 4.75 17.61 13.72
C GLU A 147 5.80 16.71 14.40
N SER A 148 5.43 15.49 14.77
CA SER A 148 6.38 14.49 15.29
C SER A 148 7.30 13.90 14.23
N LEU A 149 7.01 14.11 12.94
CA LEU A 149 7.85 13.62 11.84
C LEU A 149 9.15 14.44 11.75
N THR A 150 10.26 13.73 11.77
CA THR A 150 11.60 14.32 11.68
C THR A 150 12.52 13.47 10.80
N GLU A 151 13.60 14.07 10.31
CA GLU A 151 14.66 13.33 9.62
C GLU A 151 15.33 12.30 10.54
N GLU A 152 15.45 12.58 11.84
CA GLU A 152 15.98 11.64 12.83
C GLU A 152 15.08 10.40 12.93
N LEU A 153 13.75 10.58 13.06
CA LEU A 153 12.79 9.48 13.06
C LEU A 153 12.87 8.63 11.78
N TYR A 154 13.08 9.26 10.62
CA TYR A 154 13.27 8.54 9.36
C TYR A 154 14.55 7.71 9.40
N ASN A 155 15.67 8.28 9.86
CA ASN A 155 16.95 7.60 9.93
C ASN A 155 16.93 6.42 10.92
N ASP A 156 16.21 6.54 12.03
CA ASP A 156 16.03 5.47 13.03
C ASP A 156 15.28 4.25 12.44
N LYS A 157 14.47 4.46 11.40
CA LYS A 157 13.73 3.41 10.70
C LYS A 157 14.51 2.73 9.57
N MET A 158 15.77 3.12 9.31
CA MET A 158 16.51 2.72 8.10
C MET A 158 16.63 1.20 7.92
N ASP A 159 16.82 0.44 8.99
CA ASP A 159 16.93 -1.03 8.89
C ASP A 159 15.58 -1.67 8.53
N ALA A 160 14.48 -1.16 9.07
CA ALA A 160 13.14 -1.60 8.72
C ALA A 160 12.72 -1.15 7.31
N ILE A 161 13.19 0.02 6.85
CA ILE A 161 13.01 0.50 5.47
C ILE A 161 13.67 -0.48 4.50
N LYS A 162 14.91 -0.90 4.76
CA LYS A 162 15.63 -1.88 3.92
C LYS A 162 14.93 -3.25 3.92
N ASP A 163 14.50 -3.74 5.08
CA ASP A 163 13.76 -5.00 5.19
C ASP A 163 12.45 -4.94 4.36
N ASN A 164 11.68 -3.87 4.50
CA ASN A 164 10.45 -3.70 3.73
C ASN A 164 10.69 -3.53 2.23
N PHE A 165 11.76 -2.86 1.83
CA PHE A 165 12.18 -2.77 0.42
C PHE A 165 12.43 -4.16 -0.16
N GLU A 166 13.20 -5.01 0.51
CA GLU A 166 13.49 -6.38 0.07
C GLU A 166 12.24 -7.27 0.04
N ARG A 167 11.32 -7.09 0.98
CA ARG A 167 10.02 -7.80 0.99
C ARG A 167 9.15 -7.35 -0.19
N ALA A 168 9.06 -6.04 -0.42
CA ALA A 168 8.26 -5.48 -1.51
C ALA A 168 8.80 -5.87 -2.90
N LEU A 169 10.12 -6.00 -3.07
CA LEU A 169 10.73 -6.50 -4.31
C LEU A 169 10.33 -7.95 -4.64
N LYS A 170 9.97 -8.75 -3.63
CA LYS A 170 9.54 -10.14 -3.81
C LYS A 170 8.03 -10.27 -4.02
N MET A 171 7.28 -9.17 -3.89
CA MET A 171 5.85 -9.19 -4.17
C MET A 171 5.62 -9.23 -5.67
N GLU A 172 5.10 -10.36 -6.11
CA GLU A 172 4.73 -10.56 -7.51
C GLU A 172 3.53 -9.71 -7.89
N VAL A 173 3.36 -9.43 -9.17
CA VAL A 173 2.10 -8.92 -9.68
C VAL A 173 1.02 -9.99 -9.51
N LEU A 174 -0.22 -9.56 -9.33
CA LEU A 174 -1.32 -10.46 -8.98
C LEU A 174 -1.47 -11.65 -9.94
N GLU A 175 -1.30 -11.40 -11.23
CA GLU A 175 -1.43 -12.41 -12.28
C GLU A 175 -0.36 -13.50 -12.17
N ASP A 176 0.89 -13.13 -11.91
CA ASP A 176 2.00 -14.07 -11.74
C ASP A 176 1.81 -14.89 -10.45
N PHE A 177 1.40 -14.22 -9.34
CA PHE A 177 1.06 -14.91 -8.10
C PHE A 177 -0.04 -15.95 -8.30
N ILE A 178 -1.13 -15.60 -8.99
CA ILE A 178 -2.24 -16.52 -9.29
C ILE A 178 -1.74 -17.70 -10.11
N TRP A 179 -0.95 -17.44 -11.16
CA TRP A 179 -0.42 -18.49 -12.01
C TRP A 179 0.45 -19.46 -11.23
N GLU A 180 1.41 -18.96 -10.46
CA GLU A 180 2.36 -19.80 -9.75
C GLU A 180 1.75 -20.61 -8.61
N ASN A 181 0.81 -20.04 -7.89
CA ASN A 181 0.24 -20.70 -6.72
C ASN A 181 -0.98 -21.58 -7.00
N TYR A 182 -1.70 -21.32 -8.09
CA TYR A 182 -2.97 -22.00 -8.35
C TYR A 182 -3.08 -22.74 -9.68
N PHE A 183 -2.17 -22.51 -10.63
CA PHE A 183 -2.22 -23.12 -11.94
C PHE A 183 -0.92 -23.82 -12.38
N ASN A 184 0.24 -23.45 -11.89
CA ASN A 184 1.53 -24.01 -12.30
C ASN A 184 1.71 -25.50 -11.93
N GLY A 185 0.90 -26.04 -11.01
CA GLY A 185 0.91 -27.45 -10.59
C GLY A 185 -0.04 -28.37 -11.34
N GLU A 186 -0.92 -27.84 -12.20
CA GLU A 186 -1.94 -28.64 -12.91
C GLU A 186 -1.45 -29.23 -14.26
N GLN A 187 -0.15 -29.10 -14.61
CA GLN A 187 0.44 -29.63 -15.85
C GLN A 187 1.11 -31.01 -15.67
N ASN A 188 0.74 -31.80 -14.65
CA ASN A 188 1.18 -33.19 -14.49
C ASN A 188 0.03 -34.18 -14.47
#